data_8ad81f0bd33926eb507dc60f3536a631
#
_entry.id   8ad81f0bd33926eb507dc60f3536a631
#
_cell.length_a   1.000
_cell.length_b   1.000
_cell.length_c   1.000
_cell.angle_alpha   90.00
_cell.angle_beta   90.00
_cell.angle_gamma   90.00
#
_symmetry.space_group_name_H-M   'P 1'
#
loop_
_entity.id
_entity.type
_entity.pdbx_description
1 polymer ?
#
loop_
_entity_poly.entity_id
_entity_poly.type
_entity_poly.pdbx_seq_one_letter_code
_entity_poly.pdbx_strand_id
1 'polypeptide(L)'
;MNVEQIFQSLQKGKISPSRAKKLLSLYSIEKIGNIAQIDTGRKNRKGIPEIIFAEGKQLLDLKKIIKKTLSKNNEVLVSRIKQKDYTKVLEFAKKNKYKIKKGKNTTALLIYKKNIKKTGGKVGIIGAGTSDIGVGEEARLVCESMNCDCLCSYDVGIAGLHRIFPVIKQFIESEVGVIIVVAGMEGALASIVTSVADVPVIGVPTSIGYGYGEKGVAALASMLQSCSLGLTVVNIDNGVGAGAAAANIANRIKTKSTR
;
A
#
# COMPACT_ATOMS: atom_id res chain seq x y z
N MET A 1 -7.29 -6.01 28.59
CA MET A 1 -7.92 -7.33 28.67
C MET A 1 -6.89 -8.36 28.22
N ASN A 2 -6.60 -9.35 29.05
CA ASN A 2 -5.79 -10.50 28.66
C ASN A 2 -6.64 -11.51 27.84
N VAL A 3 -6.00 -12.58 27.32
CA VAL A 3 -6.68 -13.54 26.43
C VAL A 3 -7.89 -14.19 27.13
N GLU A 4 -7.78 -14.52 28.40
CA GLU A 4 -8.83 -15.15 29.18
C GLU A 4 -10.04 -14.23 29.41
N GLN A 5 -9.78 -12.95 29.72
CA GLN A 5 -10.82 -11.92 29.84
C GLN A 5 -11.55 -11.66 28.51
N ILE A 6 -10.87 -11.82 27.38
CA ILE A 6 -11.50 -11.69 26.05
C ILE A 6 -12.50 -12.86 25.85
N PHE A 7 -12.10 -14.10 26.16
CA PHE A 7 -13.00 -15.25 26.05
C PHE A 7 -14.19 -15.16 27.00
N GLN A 8 -13.97 -14.79 28.25
CA GLN A 8 -15.07 -14.60 29.23
C GLN A 8 -16.05 -13.50 28.77
N SER A 9 -15.53 -12.41 28.19
CA SER A 9 -16.40 -11.33 27.68
C SER A 9 -17.20 -11.77 26.46
N LEU A 10 -16.63 -12.63 25.61
CA LEU A 10 -17.33 -13.22 24.47
C LEU A 10 -18.42 -14.18 24.93
N GLN A 11 -18.13 -15.08 25.86
CA GLN A 11 -19.12 -16.02 26.44
C GLN A 11 -20.29 -15.31 27.11
N LYS A 12 -20.01 -14.20 27.81
CA LYS A 12 -21.03 -13.36 28.47
C LYS A 12 -21.75 -12.43 27.51
N GLY A 13 -21.52 -12.52 26.20
CA GLY A 13 -22.16 -11.64 25.20
C GLY A 13 -21.75 -10.16 25.27
N LYS A 14 -20.75 -9.80 26.09
CA LYS A 14 -20.30 -8.41 26.27
C LYS A 14 -19.55 -7.85 25.04
N ILE A 15 -18.99 -8.71 24.21
CA ILE A 15 -18.31 -8.37 22.98
C ILE A 15 -18.71 -9.31 21.85
N SER A 16 -18.79 -8.79 20.63
CA SER A 16 -19.08 -9.61 19.44
C SER A 16 -17.89 -10.53 19.08
N PRO A 17 -18.12 -11.66 18.35
CA PRO A 17 -17.06 -12.50 17.83
C PRO A 17 -16.02 -11.74 17.00
N SER A 18 -16.48 -10.76 16.19
CA SER A 18 -15.60 -9.88 15.42
C SER A 18 -14.68 -9.04 16.32
N ARG A 19 -15.21 -8.49 17.41
CA ARG A 19 -14.45 -7.72 18.41
C ARG A 19 -13.45 -8.60 19.14
N ALA A 20 -13.87 -9.80 19.57
CA ALA A 20 -13.00 -10.77 20.22
C ALA A 20 -11.83 -11.17 19.32
N LYS A 21 -12.08 -11.48 18.04
CA LYS A 21 -11.05 -11.80 17.06
C LYS A 21 -10.03 -10.65 16.89
N LYS A 22 -10.51 -9.40 16.88
CA LYS A 22 -9.65 -8.23 16.78
C LYS A 22 -8.77 -8.06 18.01
N LEU A 23 -9.28 -8.30 19.21
CA LEU A 23 -8.52 -8.22 20.46
C LEU A 23 -7.48 -9.35 20.57
N LEU A 24 -7.88 -10.60 20.26
CA LEU A 24 -6.97 -11.74 20.25
C LEU A 24 -5.81 -11.56 19.27
N SER A 25 -6.04 -10.86 18.17
CA SER A 25 -4.99 -10.57 17.18
C SER A 25 -3.84 -9.70 17.71
N LEU A 26 -3.99 -9.04 18.86
CA LEU A 26 -2.90 -8.31 19.52
C LEU A 26 -1.80 -9.24 20.06
N TYR A 27 -2.16 -10.49 20.33
CA TYR A 27 -1.25 -11.51 20.87
C TYR A 27 -0.68 -12.44 19.80
N SER A 28 -1.05 -12.21 18.52
CA SER A 28 -0.66 -13.07 17.40
C SER A 28 0.71 -12.68 16.83
N ILE A 29 1.76 -12.87 17.62
CA ILE A 29 3.15 -12.65 17.19
C ILE A 29 3.81 -14.03 17.05
N GLU A 30 4.47 -14.27 15.92
CA GLU A 30 5.19 -15.51 15.66
C GLU A 30 6.69 -15.25 15.45
N LYS A 31 7.54 -15.93 16.22
CA LYS A 31 8.99 -15.83 16.09
C LYS A 31 9.49 -16.78 15.00
N ILE A 32 10.44 -16.32 14.17
CA ILE A 32 11.17 -17.13 13.20
C ILE A 32 12.61 -17.23 13.68
N GLY A 33 12.90 -18.20 14.55
CA GLY A 33 14.19 -18.30 15.21
C GLY A 33 14.61 -16.95 15.80
N ASN A 34 15.86 -16.55 15.57
CA ASN A 34 16.39 -15.23 15.94
C ASN A 34 16.33 -14.23 14.79
N ILE A 35 15.60 -14.55 13.68
CA ILE A 35 15.65 -13.78 12.43
C ILE A 35 14.57 -12.69 12.41
N ALA A 36 13.34 -13.01 12.82
CA ALA A 36 12.22 -12.06 12.73
C ALA A 36 11.07 -12.42 13.69
N GLN A 37 10.26 -11.41 14.00
CA GLN A 37 8.96 -11.57 14.65
C GLN A 37 7.89 -11.13 13.66
N ILE A 38 6.97 -12.02 13.29
CA ILE A 38 5.90 -11.75 12.35
C ILE A 38 4.62 -11.45 13.12
N ASP A 39 3.96 -10.35 12.79
CA ASP A 39 2.64 -9.99 13.29
C ASP A 39 1.55 -10.68 12.44
N THR A 40 1.26 -11.93 12.75
CA THR A 40 0.25 -12.72 12.02
C THR A 40 -1.17 -12.20 12.23
N GLY A 41 -1.40 -11.38 13.25
CA GLY A 41 -2.68 -10.72 13.56
C GLY A 41 -2.93 -9.39 12.85
N ARG A 42 -1.94 -8.81 12.17
CA ARG A 42 -2.01 -7.47 11.57
C ARG A 42 -3.22 -7.30 10.64
N LYS A 43 -3.45 -8.25 9.74
CA LYS A 43 -4.58 -8.18 8.79
C LYS A 43 -5.94 -8.13 9.51
N ASN A 44 -6.14 -8.93 10.56
CA ASN A 44 -7.37 -8.93 11.34
C ASN A 44 -7.57 -7.63 12.14
N ARG A 45 -6.49 -6.99 12.54
CA ARG A 45 -6.48 -5.80 13.39
C ARG A 45 -6.58 -4.52 12.59
N LYS A 46 -5.77 -4.39 11.52
CA LYS A 46 -5.64 -3.17 10.71
C LYS A 46 -6.14 -3.29 9.26
N GLY A 47 -6.54 -4.48 8.82
CA GLY A 47 -6.84 -4.72 7.40
C GLY A 47 -5.60 -4.82 6.49
N ILE A 48 -4.42 -4.44 6.99
CA ILE A 48 -3.17 -4.41 6.24
C ILE A 48 -2.48 -5.78 6.35
N PRO A 49 -2.13 -6.45 5.25
CA PRO A 49 -1.37 -7.69 5.29
C PRO A 49 0.05 -7.48 5.84
N GLU A 50 0.79 -8.55 6.07
CA GLU A 50 2.21 -8.44 6.41
C GLU A 50 3.00 -7.92 5.22
N ILE A 51 3.87 -6.92 5.50
CA ILE A 51 4.73 -6.28 4.51
C ILE A 51 6.18 -6.50 4.95
N ILE A 52 6.96 -7.13 4.08
CA ILE A 52 8.37 -7.43 4.32
C ILE A 52 9.22 -6.41 3.56
N PHE A 53 9.92 -5.55 4.27
CA PHE A 53 10.97 -4.70 3.69
C PHE A 53 12.25 -5.54 3.53
N ALA A 54 12.64 -5.82 2.29
CA ALA A 54 13.72 -6.76 1.98
C ALA A 54 15.11 -6.13 1.94
N GLU A 55 15.21 -4.80 1.93
CA GLU A 55 16.45 -4.05 1.67
C GLU A 55 17.62 -4.47 2.56
N GLY A 56 17.43 -4.58 3.86
CA GLY A 56 18.47 -4.99 4.84
C GLY A 56 18.61 -6.50 5.04
N LYS A 57 17.84 -7.35 4.34
CA LYS A 57 17.78 -8.78 4.62
C LYS A 57 18.68 -9.62 3.74
N GLN A 58 19.20 -10.73 4.28
CA GLN A 58 19.86 -11.77 3.50
C GLN A 58 18.81 -12.60 2.75
N LEU A 59 19.15 -13.05 1.54
CA LEU A 59 18.23 -13.79 0.66
C LEU A 59 17.64 -15.06 1.33
N LEU A 60 18.48 -15.81 2.07
CA LEU A 60 18.03 -17.01 2.75
C LEU A 60 16.99 -16.71 3.83
N ASP A 61 17.20 -15.65 4.60
CA ASP A 61 16.28 -15.23 5.64
C ASP A 61 14.99 -14.66 5.05
N LEU A 62 15.11 -13.88 3.98
CA LEU A 62 13.94 -13.38 3.24
C LEU A 62 13.04 -14.54 2.77
N LYS A 63 13.62 -15.60 2.18
CA LYS A 63 12.88 -16.79 1.75
C LYS A 63 12.20 -17.51 2.92
N LYS A 64 12.88 -17.64 4.08
CA LYS A 64 12.29 -18.23 5.30
C LYS A 64 11.11 -17.40 5.80
N ILE A 65 11.25 -16.07 5.84
CA ILE A 65 10.20 -15.15 6.28
C ILE A 65 8.98 -15.25 5.35
N ILE A 66 9.19 -15.19 4.03
CA ILE A 66 8.11 -15.35 3.03
C ILE A 66 7.36 -16.66 3.23
N LYS A 67 8.06 -17.78 3.32
CA LYS A 67 7.48 -19.11 3.50
C LYS A 67 6.66 -19.19 4.80
N LYS A 68 7.20 -18.67 5.90
CA LYS A 68 6.53 -18.68 7.21
C LYS A 68 5.30 -17.77 7.21
N THR A 69 5.40 -16.57 6.63
CA THR A 69 4.24 -15.66 6.50
C THR A 69 3.14 -16.33 5.69
N LEU A 70 3.46 -16.93 4.54
CA LEU A 70 2.48 -17.61 3.70
C LEU A 70 1.93 -18.91 4.32
N SER A 71 2.61 -19.54 5.29
CA SER A 71 2.01 -20.67 6.00
C SER A 71 0.80 -20.27 6.84
N LYS A 72 0.75 -19.03 7.32
CA LYS A 72 -0.32 -18.48 8.17
C LYS A 72 -1.30 -17.57 7.42
N ASN A 73 -0.81 -16.86 6.40
CA ASN A 73 -1.58 -15.90 5.63
C ASN A 73 -1.76 -16.37 4.18
N ASN A 74 -2.71 -15.78 3.47
CA ASN A 74 -2.90 -16.05 2.05
C ASN A 74 -1.90 -15.30 1.18
N GLU A 75 -1.47 -14.12 1.60
CA GLU A 75 -0.59 -13.24 0.85
C GLU A 75 0.47 -12.59 1.74
N VAL A 76 1.52 -12.10 1.08
CA VAL A 76 2.58 -11.27 1.64
C VAL A 76 3.06 -10.29 0.57
N LEU A 77 3.21 -9.03 0.95
CA LEU A 77 3.91 -8.05 0.12
C LEU A 77 5.39 -8.03 0.51
N VAL A 78 6.26 -8.13 -0.48
CA VAL A 78 7.71 -7.96 -0.32
C VAL A 78 8.11 -6.72 -1.07
N SER A 79 8.56 -5.70 -0.36
CA SER A 79 8.99 -4.41 -0.91
C SER A 79 10.50 -4.28 -0.85
N ARG A 80 11.08 -3.46 -1.73
CA ARG A 80 12.51 -3.12 -1.78
C ARG A 80 13.42 -4.35 -1.85
N ILE A 81 13.08 -5.32 -2.70
CA ILE A 81 13.95 -6.47 -2.95
C ILE A 81 15.20 -5.96 -3.68
N LYS A 82 16.38 -6.35 -3.20
CA LYS A 82 17.64 -6.01 -3.89
C LYS A 82 17.60 -6.52 -5.32
N GLN A 83 18.02 -5.73 -6.29
CA GLN A 83 17.96 -6.08 -7.72
C GLN A 83 18.63 -7.44 -8.02
N LYS A 84 19.79 -7.71 -7.41
CA LYS A 84 20.51 -8.99 -7.53
C LYS A 84 19.76 -10.22 -7.00
N ASP A 85 18.79 -10.01 -6.12
CA ASP A 85 18.03 -11.07 -5.47
C ASP A 85 16.61 -11.24 -6.05
N TYR A 86 16.16 -10.29 -6.87
CA TYR A 86 14.79 -10.24 -7.41
C TYR A 86 14.42 -11.52 -8.16
N THR A 87 15.25 -11.94 -9.13
CA THR A 87 15.02 -13.17 -9.91
C THR A 87 15.00 -14.41 -9.01
N LYS A 88 15.89 -14.48 -8.01
CA LYS A 88 15.96 -15.59 -7.07
C LYS A 88 14.72 -15.69 -6.16
N VAL A 89 14.07 -14.56 -5.83
CA VAL A 89 12.80 -14.54 -5.09
C VAL A 89 11.65 -14.98 -6.00
N LEU A 90 11.65 -14.58 -7.27
CA LEU A 90 10.65 -15.05 -8.25
C LEU A 90 10.73 -16.57 -8.45
N GLU A 91 11.91 -17.11 -8.65
CA GLU A 91 12.13 -18.55 -8.80
C GLU A 91 11.70 -19.33 -7.55
N PHE A 92 12.05 -18.81 -6.37
CA PHE A 92 11.61 -19.39 -5.10
C PHE A 92 10.08 -19.44 -4.99
N ALA A 93 9.40 -18.36 -5.37
CA ALA A 93 7.93 -18.31 -5.32
C ALA A 93 7.31 -19.30 -6.32
N LYS A 94 7.82 -19.37 -7.55
CA LYS A 94 7.38 -20.34 -8.57
C LYS A 94 7.60 -21.80 -8.13
N LYS A 95 8.79 -22.11 -7.59
CA LYS A 95 9.12 -23.46 -7.08
C LYS A 95 8.15 -23.92 -5.98
N ASN A 96 7.67 -22.99 -5.16
CA ASN A 96 6.69 -23.28 -4.10
C ASN A 96 5.23 -23.16 -4.59
N LYS A 97 4.98 -23.06 -5.89
CA LYS A 97 3.65 -22.94 -6.52
C LYS A 97 2.85 -21.71 -6.02
N TYR A 98 3.53 -20.66 -5.58
CA TYR A 98 2.89 -19.40 -5.22
C TYR A 98 2.59 -18.57 -6.46
N LYS A 99 1.47 -17.87 -6.45
CA LYS A 99 1.12 -16.87 -7.45
C LYS A 99 1.81 -15.56 -7.14
N ILE A 100 2.11 -14.77 -8.18
CA ILE A 100 2.89 -13.53 -8.07
C ILE A 100 2.21 -12.43 -8.87
N LYS A 101 2.07 -11.25 -8.27
CA LYS A 101 1.85 -10.00 -8.99
C LYS A 101 3.09 -9.14 -8.91
N LYS A 102 3.49 -8.59 -10.04
CA LYS A 102 4.63 -7.67 -10.18
C LYS A 102 4.13 -6.25 -10.37
N GLY A 103 4.88 -5.29 -9.90
CA GLY A 103 4.73 -3.90 -10.30
C GLY A 103 5.67 -3.55 -11.46
N LYS A 104 5.31 -2.55 -12.26
CA LYS A 104 6.16 -1.99 -13.31
C LYS A 104 7.22 -1.09 -12.65
N ASN A 105 8.46 -1.17 -13.09
CA ASN A 105 9.58 -0.35 -12.59
C ASN A 105 9.79 -0.38 -11.06
N THR A 106 9.40 -1.47 -10.40
CA THR A 106 9.64 -1.68 -8.97
C THR A 106 10.13 -3.09 -8.70
N THR A 107 10.85 -3.26 -7.60
CA THR A 107 11.26 -4.57 -7.09
C THR A 107 10.29 -5.13 -6.06
N ALA A 108 9.12 -4.51 -5.89
CA ALA A 108 8.07 -5.03 -5.02
C ALA A 108 7.34 -6.21 -5.67
N LEU A 109 6.97 -7.19 -4.85
CA LEU A 109 6.23 -8.38 -5.26
C LEU A 109 5.09 -8.65 -4.28
N LEU A 110 3.89 -8.87 -4.81
CA LEU A 110 2.80 -9.45 -4.06
C LEU A 110 2.76 -10.95 -4.33
N ILE A 111 3.06 -11.76 -3.32
CA ILE A 111 3.12 -13.23 -3.40
C ILE A 111 1.92 -13.81 -2.64
N TYR A 112 1.15 -14.72 -3.24
CA TYR A 112 -0.08 -15.22 -2.67
C TYR A 112 -0.37 -16.68 -3.07
N LYS A 113 -1.21 -17.37 -2.27
CA LYS A 113 -1.63 -18.77 -2.51
C LYS A 113 -2.92 -18.85 -3.31
N LYS A 114 -3.97 -18.16 -2.84
CA LYS A 114 -5.30 -18.14 -3.46
C LYS A 114 -5.59 -16.74 -4.02
N ASN A 115 -6.37 -16.67 -5.08
CA ASN A 115 -6.74 -15.40 -5.71
C ASN A 115 -7.29 -14.41 -4.67
N ILE A 116 -6.82 -13.17 -4.77
CA ILE A 116 -7.28 -12.05 -3.94
C ILE A 116 -8.54 -11.50 -4.61
N LYS A 117 -9.64 -11.49 -3.88
CA LYS A 117 -10.92 -10.95 -4.39
C LYS A 117 -10.89 -9.42 -4.32
N LYS A 118 -11.32 -8.76 -5.38
CA LYS A 118 -11.52 -7.31 -5.40
C LYS A 118 -12.89 -6.98 -4.79
N THR A 119 -12.96 -6.94 -3.47
CA THR A 119 -14.21 -6.67 -2.71
C THR A 119 -14.17 -5.34 -1.97
N GLY A 120 -13.04 -4.65 -2.02
CA GLY A 120 -12.80 -3.37 -1.38
C GLY A 120 -13.30 -2.18 -2.20
N GLY A 121 -12.94 -0.99 -1.72
CA GLY A 121 -13.17 0.26 -2.44
C GLY A 121 -12.25 0.43 -3.65
N LYS A 122 -12.48 1.51 -4.40
CA LYS A 122 -11.67 1.88 -5.55
C LYS A 122 -10.66 2.96 -5.17
N VAL A 123 -9.44 2.84 -5.67
CA VAL A 123 -8.32 3.77 -5.43
C VAL A 123 -7.80 4.27 -6.77
N GLY A 124 -7.74 5.58 -6.96
CA GLY A 124 -7.06 6.21 -8.07
C GLY A 124 -5.56 6.36 -7.77
N ILE A 125 -4.70 6.13 -8.74
CA ILE A 125 -3.25 6.35 -8.61
C ILE A 125 -2.77 7.15 -9.81
N ILE A 126 -2.16 8.32 -9.55
CA ILE A 126 -1.62 9.22 -10.57
C ILE A 126 -0.11 9.34 -10.36
N GLY A 127 0.68 9.13 -11.40
CA GLY A 127 2.12 9.39 -11.42
C GLY A 127 2.48 10.54 -12.35
N ALA A 128 3.30 11.47 -11.88
CA ALA A 128 3.70 12.65 -12.64
C ALA A 128 4.54 12.29 -13.86
N GLY A 129 5.59 11.53 -13.67
CA GLY A 129 6.49 11.12 -14.73
C GLY A 129 6.64 9.59 -14.83
N THR A 130 7.26 9.14 -15.90
CA THR A 130 7.56 7.70 -16.09
C THR A 130 8.53 7.15 -15.02
N SER A 131 9.35 8.00 -14.43
CA SER A 131 10.26 7.65 -13.34
C SER A 131 9.53 7.40 -12.02
N ASP A 132 8.33 7.97 -11.83
CA ASP A 132 7.51 7.82 -10.62
C ASP A 132 6.71 6.51 -10.61
N ILE A 133 6.63 5.81 -11.75
CA ILE A 133 5.84 4.58 -11.91
C ILE A 133 6.15 3.56 -10.81
N GLY A 134 7.43 3.36 -10.49
CA GLY A 134 7.82 2.34 -9.51
C GLY A 134 7.19 2.51 -8.13
N VAL A 135 7.10 3.75 -7.65
CA VAL A 135 6.49 4.10 -6.35
C VAL A 135 4.97 3.97 -6.43
N GLY A 136 4.35 4.40 -7.54
CA GLY A 136 2.91 4.22 -7.78
C GLY A 136 2.50 2.75 -7.85
N GLU A 137 3.30 1.93 -8.51
CA GLU A 137 3.07 0.48 -8.62
C GLU A 137 3.26 -0.26 -7.28
N GLU A 138 4.17 0.22 -6.44
CA GLU A 138 4.29 -0.28 -5.07
C GLU A 138 3.01 0.01 -4.27
N ALA A 139 2.47 1.24 -4.36
CA ALA A 139 1.20 1.60 -3.74
C ALA A 139 0.03 0.75 -4.29
N ARG A 140 0.00 0.51 -5.61
CA ARG A 140 -1.01 -0.36 -6.25
C ARG A 140 -0.98 -1.77 -5.68
N LEU A 141 0.19 -2.39 -5.56
CA LEU A 141 0.33 -3.74 -5.01
C LEU A 141 -0.18 -3.83 -3.56
N VAL A 142 0.05 -2.78 -2.74
CA VAL A 142 -0.49 -2.69 -1.38
C VAL A 142 -2.01 -2.62 -1.42
N CYS A 143 -2.59 -1.70 -2.22
CA CYS A 143 -4.05 -1.55 -2.34
C CYS A 143 -4.71 -2.87 -2.79
N GLU A 144 -4.15 -3.53 -3.80
CA GLU A 144 -4.66 -4.82 -4.27
C GLU A 144 -4.56 -5.93 -3.21
N SER A 145 -3.49 -5.95 -2.39
CA SER A 145 -3.36 -6.89 -1.28
C SER A 145 -4.40 -6.66 -0.18
N MET A 146 -4.98 -5.44 -0.14
CA MET A 146 -6.07 -5.06 0.75
C MET A 146 -7.44 -5.13 0.06
N ASN A 147 -7.54 -5.87 -1.04
CA ASN A 147 -8.73 -6.15 -1.83
C ASN A 147 -9.31 -4.96 -2.60
N CYS A 148 -8.61 -3.82 -2.69
CA CYS A 148 -9.06 -2.67 -3.46
C CYS A 148 -8.95 -2.92 -4.97
N ASP A 149 -9.78 -2.24 -5.74
CA ASP A 149 -9.61 -2.07 -7.17
C ASP A 149 -8.83 -0.77 -7.43
N CYS A 150 -7.86 -0.79 -8.34
CA CYS A 150 -6.97 0.32 -8.59
C CYS A 150 -7.08 0.78 -10.05
N LEU A 151 -7.31 2.09 -10.23
CA LEU A 151 -7.22 2.77 -11.51
C LEU A 151 -5.92 3.57 -11.52
N CYS A 152 -5.01 3.24 -12.44
CA CYS A 152 -3.69 3.86 -12.49
C CYS A 152 -3.52 4.66 -13.77
N SER A 153 -3.01 5.89 -13.66
CA SER A 153 -2.61 6.73 -14.78
C SER A 153 -1.23 7.31 -14.51
N TYR A 154 -0.31 7.09 -15.42
CA TYR A 154 1.07 7.54 -15.30
C TYR A 154 1.44 8.49 -16.44
N ASP A 155 2.52 9.28 -16.24
CA ASP A 155 2.98 10.29 -17.17
C ASP A 155 1.97 11.43 -17.40
N VAL A 156 1.40 11.90 -16.30
CA VAL A 156 0.41 12.99 -16.26
C VAL A 156 0.96 14.21 -15.51
N GLY A 157 2.24 14.49 -15.67
CA GLY A 157 2.92 15.62 -15.02
C GLY A 157 2.40 16.97 -15.46
N ILE A 158 2.63 17.99 -14.62
CA ILE A 158 2.12 19.35 -14.80
C ILE A 158 2.68 20.08 -16.02
N ALA A 159 3.81 19.65 -16.56
CA ALA A 159 4.32 20.18 -17.83
C ALA A 159 3.35 20.00 -19.01
N GLY A 160 2.36 19.10 -18.86
CA GLY A 160 1.24 18.94 -19.77
C GLY A 160 -0.08 18.90 -19.02
N LEU A 161 -0.44 20.00 -18.35
CA LEU A 161 -1.58 20.10 -17.42
C LEU A 161 -2.90 19.57 -17.99
N HIS A 162 -3.14 19.74 -19.29
CA HIS A 162 -4.33 19.23 -19.97
C HIS A 162 -4.51 17.71 -19.87
N ARG A 163 -3.43 16.96 -19.63
CA ARG A 163 -3.48 15.48 -19.48
C ARG A 163 -4.16 15.03 -18.18
N ILE A 164 -4.24 15.91 -17.18
CA ILE A 164 -4.79 15.57 -15.87
C ILE A 164 -6.33 15.47 -15.91
N PHE A 165 -6.99 16.37 -16.65
CA PHE A 165 -8.45 16.47 -16.65
C PHE A 165 -9.18 15.19 -17.10
N PRO A 166 -8.78 14.52 -18.20
CA PRO A 166 -9.39 13.24 -18.58
C PRO A 166 -9.25 12.16 -17.51
N VAL A 167 -8.11 12.15 -16.78
CA VAL A 167 -7.86 11.18 -15.71
C VAL A 167 -8.76 11.46 -14.52
N ILE A 168 -8.89 12.71 -14.09
CA ILE A 168 -9.79 13.08 -12.98
C ILE A 168 -11.24 12.75 -13.35
N LYS A 169 -11.67 13.08 -14.56
CA LYS A 169 -13.00 12.72 -15.07
C LYS A 169 -13.24 11.21 -14.97
N GLN A 170 -12.31 10.39 -15.45
CA GLN A 170 -12.39 8.93 -15.33
C GLN A 170 -12.51 8.44 -13.89
N PHE A 171 -11.78 9.07 -12.96
CA PHE A 171 -11.82 8.70 -11.55
C PHE A 171 -13.16 9.02 -10.91
N ILE A 172 -13.73 10.21 -11.23
CA ILE A 172 -15.07 10.59 -10.77
C ILE A 172 -16.12 9.61 -11.31
N GLU A 173 -16.13 9.36 -12.63
CA GLU A 173 -17.06 8.42 -13.27
C GLU A 173 -16.93 6.98 -12.72
N SER A 174 -15.73 6.63 -12.29
CA SER A 174 -15.46 5.33 -11.68
C SER A 174 -15.75 5.27 -10.17
N GLU A 175 -16.18 6.36 -9.56
CA GLU A 175 -16.46 6.45 -8.10
C GLU A 175 -15.23 6.04 -7.26
N VAL A 176 -14.08 6.61 -7.57
CA VAL A 176 -12.86 6.43 -6.78
C VAL A 176 -13.03 7.09 -5.42
N GLY A 177 -12.75 6.38 -4.33
CA GLY A 177 -12.95 6.90 -2.97
C GLY A 177 -11.74 7.63 -2.38
N VAL A 178 -10.58 7.57 -3.03
CA VAL A 178 -9.33 8.22 -2.62
C VAL A 178 -8.34 8.19 -3.76
N ILE A 179 -7.53 9.24 -3.90
CA ILE A 179 -6.50 9.34 -4.94
C ILE A 179 -5.11 9.35 -4.30
N ILE A 180 -4.18 8.59 -4.85
CA ILE A 180 -2.74 8.66 -4.55
C ILE A 180 -2.07 9.42 -5.68
N VAL A 181 -1.32 10.48 -5.36
CA VAL A 181 -0.54 11.26 -6.33
C VAL A 181 0.94 11.11 -6.05
N VAL A 182 1.68 10.56 -7.01
CA VAL A 182 3.11 10.28 -6.91
C VAL A 182 3.87 11.27 -7.80
N ALA A 183 4.71 12.10 -7.20
CA ALA A 183 5.42 13.15 -7.94
C ALA A 183 6.78 13.47 -7.34
N GLY A 184 7.80 13.56 -8.21
CA GLY A 184 9.12 14.09 -7.91
C GLY A 184 9.23 15.58 -8.23
N MET A 185 10.44 16.04 -8.52
CA MET A 185 10.79 17.43 -8.80
C MET A 185 10.28 18.39 -7.69
N GLU A 186 9.34 19.25 -7.99
CA GLU A 186 8.70 20.19 -7.06
C GLU A 186 7.38 19.67 -6.46
N GLY A 187 6.90 18.50 -6.85
CA GLY A 187 5.72 17.88 -6.25
C GLY A 187 4.37 18.54 -6.53
N ALA A 188 4.30 19.53 -7.42
CA ALA A 188 3.13 20.39 -7.63
C ALA A 188 1.87 19.64 -8.10
N LEU A 189 2.03 18.49 -8.75
CA LEU A 189 0.89 17.67 -9.21
C LEU A 189 -0.07 17.34 -8.07
N ALA A 190 0.43 17.07 -6.88
CA ALA A 190 -0.40 16.73 -5.73
C ALA A 190 -1.35 17.89 -5.34
N SER A 191 -0.85 19.12 -5.33
CA SER A 191 -1.67 20.32 -5.07
C SER A 191 -2.73 20.55 -6.15
N ILE A 192 -2.38 20.35 -7.41
CA ILE A 192 -3.30 20.52 -8.53
C ILE A 192 -4.42 19.50 -8.49
N VAL A 193 -4.08 18.21 -8.30
CA VAL A 193 -5.10 17.16 -8.20
C VAL A 193 -6.01 17.41 -7.00
N THR A 194 -5.43 17.81 -5.86
CA THR A 194 -6.22 18.10 -4.65
C THR A 194 -7.19 19.26 -4.84
N SER A 195 -6.84 20.26 -5.65
CA SER A 195 -7.71 21.43 -5.89
C SER A 195 -8.94 21.12 -6.74
N VAL A 196 -8.93 20.00 -7.49
CA VAL A 196 -10.02 19.62 -8.41
C VAL A 196 -10.71 18.30 -8.03
N ALA A 197 -10.12 17.52 -7.12
CA ALA A 197 -10.71 16.27 -6.66
C ALA A 197 -11.70 16.50 -5.52
N ASP A 198 -12.80 15.76 -5.52
CA ASP A 198 -13.83 15.74 -4.49
C ASP A 198 -13.62 14.64 -3.43
N VAL A 199 -12.50 13.95 -3.49
CA VAL A 199 -12.10 12.86 -2.59
C VAL A 199 -10.76 13.15 -1.92
N PRO A 200 -10.45 12.51 -0.77
CA PRO A 200 -9.14 12.66 -0.12
C PRO A 200 -7.98 12.34 -1.05
N VAL A 201 -6.93 13.16 -1.02
CA VAL A 201 -5.71 12.96 -1.81
C VAL A 201 -4.53 12.66 -0.89
N ILE A 202 -3.73 11.65 -1.27
CA ILE A 202 -2.50 11.26 -0.59
C ILE A 202 -1.33 11.55 -1.51
N GLY A 203 -0.54 12.56 -1.19
CA GLY A 203 0.68 12.92 -1.89
C GLY A 203 1.85 12.03 -1.48
N VAL A 204 2.55 11.49 -2.46
CA VAL A 204 3.78 10.72 -2.30
C VAL A 204 4.90 11.45 -3.02
N PRO A 205 5.72 12.22 -2.30
CA PRO A 205 6.92 12.79 -2.90
C PRO A 205 7.88 11.66 -3.28
N THR A 206 8.53 11.77 -4.43
CA THR A 206 9.56 10.81 -4.84
C THR A 206 10.95 11.42 -4.81
N SER A 207 11.96 10.58 -4.63
CA SER A 207 13.37 10.98 -4.70
C SER A 207 13.83 11.31 -6.12
N ILE A 208 12.93 11.25 -7.09
CA ILE A 208 13.19 11.59 -8.48
C ILE A 208 13.26 13.11 -8.62
N GLY A 209 14.42 13.58 -9.07
CA GLY A 209 14.67 15.01 -9.26
C GLY A 209 16.16 15.31 -9.37
N TYR A 210 16.47 16.56 -9.69
CA TYR A 210 17.83 17.08 -9.80
C TYR A 210 17.84 18.56 -9.33
N GLY A 211 19.04 19.13 -9.22
CA GLY A 211 19.19 20.53 -8.81
C GLY A 211 18.97 20.73 -7.31
N TYR A 212 18.51 21.91 -6.93
CA TYR A 212 18.38 22.36 -5.53
C TYR A 212 17.56 21.44 -4.64
N GLY A 213 16.49 20.86 -5.17
CA GLY A 213 15.54 20.01 -4.41
C GLY A 213 15.77 18.52 -4.54
N GLU A 214 17.00 18.07 -4.81
CA GLU A 214 17.34 16.65 -5.02
C GLU A 214 16.84 15.74 -3.90
N LYS A 215 16.72 14.44 -4.22
CA LYS A 215 16.29 13.38 -3.27
C LYS A 215 14.88 13.56 -2.70
N GLY A 216 14.04 14.33 -3.39
CA GLY A 216 12.63 14.50 -3.03
C GLY A 216 12.35 15.53 -1.94
N VAL A 217 13.35 16.28 -1.48
CA VAL A 217 13.18 17.28 -0.42
C VAL A 217 12.26 18.40 -0.86
N ALA A 218 12.45 18.93 -2.10
CA ALA A 218 11.56 19.97 -2.63
C ALA A 218 10.13 19.45 -2.82
N ALA A 219 9.96 18.23 -3.33
CA ALA A 219 8.64 17.61 -3.51
C ALA A 219 7.92 17.47 -2.16
N LEU A 220 8.61 16.99 -1.12
CA LEU A 220 8.06 16.86 0.23
C LEU A 220 7.67 18.23 0.81
N ALA A 221 8.57 19.21 0.74
CA ALA A 221 8.34 20.56 1.27
C ALA A 221 7.14 21.23 0.57
N SER A 222 7.07 21.16 -0.76
CA SER A 222 5.97 21.72 -1.56
C SER A 222 4.63 21.07 -1.21
N MET A 223 4.57 19.74 -1.10
CA MET A 223 3.34 19.04 -0.73
C MET A 223 2.88 19.39 0.68
N LEU A 224 3.81 19.49 1.65
CA LEU A 224 3.49 19.87 3.03
C LEU A 224 3.04 21.33 3.15
N GLN A 225 3.54 22.21 2.28
CA GLN A 225 3.21 23.63 2.24
C GLN A 225 2.03 23.95 1.29
N SER A 226 1.36 22.94 0.76
CA SER A 226 0.23 23.14 -0.15
C SER A 226 -0.91 23.92 0.50
N CYS A 227 -1.45 24.92 -0.21
CA CYS A 227 -2.68 25.61 0.20
C CYS A 227 -3.95 24.82 -0.16
N SER A 228 -3.84 23.75 -0.97
CA SER A 228 -4.99 22.93 -1.35
C SER A 228 -5.45 22.09 -0.17
N LEU A 229 -6.68 22.32 0.31
CA LEU A 229 -7.25 21.61 1.43
C LEU A 229 -7.59 20.15 1.06
N GLY A 230 -7.27 19.20 1.95
CA GLY A 230 -7.57 17.78 1.74
C GLY A 230 -6.35 16.95 1.30
N LEU A 231 -5.18 17.56 1.10
CA LEU A 231 -3.94 16.86 0.83
C LEU A 231 -3.33 16.30 2.12
N THR A 232 -3.09 15.00 2.14
CA THR A 232 -2.30 14.31 3.17
C THR A 232 -1.00 13.83 2.55
N VAL A 233 0.13 14.00 3.23
CA VAL A 233 1.44 13.67 2.66
C VAL A 233 2.09 12.53 3.43
N VAL A 234 2.66 11.58 2.71
CA VAL A 234 3.52 10.52 3.28
C VAL A 234 4.99 10.85 3.06
N ASN A 235 5.88 10.04 3.62
CA ASN A 235 7.33 10.25 3.45
C ASN A 235 7.77 9.99 1.99
N ILE A 236 8.96 10.45 1.63
CA ILE A 236 9.58 10.27 0.30
C ILE A 236 9.66 8.77 -0.04
N ASP A 237 9.31 8.42 -1.28
CA ASP A 237 9.30 7.05 -1.82
C ASP A 237 8.46 6.05 -0.99
N ASN A 238 7.48 6.53 -0.24
CA ASN A 238 6.66 5.68 0.62
C ASN A 238 5.36 5.23 -0.06
N GLY A 239 5.46 4.56 -1.20
CA GLY A 239 4.32 3.94 -1.87
C GLY A 239 3.56 2.95 -0.99
N VAL A 240 4.29 2.21 -0.14
CA VAL A 240 3.69 1.28 0.84
C VAL A 240 2.78 2.01 1.82
N GLY A 241 3.24 3.11 2.40
CA GLY A 241 2.46 3.90 3.36
C GLY A 241 1.21 4.51 2.73
N ALA A 242 1.37 5.09 1.53
CA ALA A 242 0.26 5.67 0.77
C ALA A 242 -0.78 4.61 0.40
N GLY A 243 -0.35 3.46 -0.14
CA GLY A 243 -1.25 2.37 -0.49
C GLY A 243 -2.03 1.83 0.71
N ALA A 244 -1.38 1.68 1.86
CA ALA A 244 -2.04 1.22 3.08
C ALA A 244 -3.07 2.23 3.61
N ALA A 245 -2.76 3.52 3.60
CA ALA A 245 -3.67 4.58 4.01
C ALA A 245 -4.87 4.68 3.06
N ALA A 246 -4.61 4.74 1.74
CA ALA A 246 -5.64 4.82 0.72
C ALA A 246 -6.59 3.63 0.77
N ALA A 247 -6.07 2.41 0.84
CA ALA A 247 -6.90 1.21 0.92
C ALA A 247 -7.78 1.19 2.19
N ASN A 248 -7.27 1.68 3.32
CA ASN A 248 -8.08 1.81 4.54
C ASN A 248 -9.24 2.80 4.36
N ILE A 249 -9.01 3.93 3.69
CA ILE A 249 -10.04 4.93 3.39
C ILE A 249 -11.09 4.32 2.46
N ALA A 250 -10.67 3.82 1.31
CA ALA A 250 -11.55 3.26 0.28
C ALA A 250 -12.42 2.11 0.80
N ASN A 251 -11.84 1.19 1.58
CA ASN A 251 -12.56 0.07 2.17
C ASN A 251 -13.60 0.50 3.22
N ARG A 252 -13.36 1.58 3.97
CA ARG A 252 -14.32 2.12 4.93
C ARG A 252 -15.50 2.81 4.26
N ILE A 253 -15.26 3.53 3.15
CA ILE A 253 -16.32 4.16 2.36
C ILE A 253 -17.26 3.08 1.84
N LYS A 254 -16.74 2.04 1.19
CA LYS A 254 -17.53 0.94 0.63
C LYS A 254 -18.36 0.21 1.68
N THR A 255 -17.80 -0.03 2.87
CA THR A 255 -18.55 -0.72 3.96
C THR A 255 -19.76 0.08 4.44
N LYS A 256 -19.75 1.40 4.30
CA LYS A 256 -20.91 2.25 4.66
C LYS A 256 -21.98 2.25 3.58
N SER A 257 -21.61 2.17 2.31
CA SER A 257 -22.55 2.14 1.17
C SER A 257 -23.30 0.81 1.04
N THR A 258 -22.87 -0.24 1.75
CA THR A 258 -23.49 -1.58 1.69
C THR A 258 -24.38 -1.86 2.92
N ARG A 259 -24.53 -0.90 3.82
CA ARG A 259 -25.47 -0.92 4.97
C ARG A 259 -26.64 -0.02 4.71
#